data_fb8cf9b7ea42c986f9565dcf5f553526
#
_entry.id   fb8cf9b7ea42c986f9565dcf5f553526
#
_cell.length_a   1.000
_cell.length_b   1.000
_cell.length_c   1.000
_cell.angle_alpha   90.00
_cell.angle_beta   90.00
_cell.angle_gamma   90.00
#
_symmetry.space_group_name_H-M   'P 1'
#
loop_
_entity.id
_entity.type
_entity.pdbx_description
1 polymer ?
#
loop_
_entity_poly.entity_id
_entity_poly.type
_entity_poly.pdbx_seq_one_letter_code
_entity_poly.pdbx_strand_id
1 'polypeptide(L)'
;MLLWFLLMSGRSLSKNEIQEILENGDIALEGQFLPGSNYTFLVRVSYRGKELPAVYKPTGGERPLWDFPPASLARREVAAYRLSELLGFHLVPCTVLRAGPLGPGALQQFIRHNPAYHYFTFTPQDRQRLRPVVLFDLIANNADRKGSHLLIEKRSHRLYAIDHGLCFHAE
;
A
#
# COMPACT_ATOMS: atom_id res chain seq x y z
N MET A 1 22.20 7.80 7.29
CA MET A 1 21.26 7.17 6.37
C MET A 1 19.90 7.88 6.26
N LEU A 2 19.57 8.81 7.16
CA LEU A 2 18.32 9.62 7.10
C LEU A 2 18.43 10.91 6.25
N LEU A 3 19.62 11.33 5.88
CA LEU A 3 19.87 12.66 5.26
C LEU A 3 19.63 12.69 3.73
N TRP A 4 19.59 11.55 3.07
CA TRP A 4 19.46 11.48 1.62
C TRP A 4 18.00 11.65 1.12
N PHE A 5 17.04 11.45 2.01
CA PHE A 5 15.61 11.61 1.73
C PHE A 5 15.13 13.07 1.60
N LEU A 6 15.99 14.06 1.89
CA LEU A 6 15.60 15.48 1.96
C LEU A 6 15.85 16.27 0.66
N LEU A 7 16.54 15.72 -0.32
CA LEU A 7 17.04 16.47 -1.49
C LEU A 7 16.29 16.26 -2.80
N MET A 8 15.18 15.51 -2.84
CA MET A 8 14.31 15.46 -4.01
C MET A 8 13.26 16.58 -3.95
N SER A 9 13.70 17.81 -4.13
CA SER A 9 12.89 18.96 -4.53
C SER A 9 12.50 18.80 -6.00
N GLY A 10 11.64 17.81 -6.29
CA GLY A 10 11.15 17.50 -7.62
C GLY A 10 9.64 17.57 -7.66
N ARG A 11 9.10 17.96 -8.79
CA ARG A 11 7.68 17.89 -9.18
C ARG A 11 7.07 16.60 -8.66
N SER A 12 5.91 16.70 -8.03
CA SER A 12 5.13 15.53 -7.60
C SER A 12 4.86 14.63 -8.80
N LEU A 13 5.19 13.32 -8.67
CA LEU A 13 4.89 12.33 -9.70
C LEU A 13 3.37 12.25 -9.90
N SER A 14 2.94 12.20 -11.15
CA SER A 14 1.55 11.91 -11.48
C SER A 14 1.23 10.45 -11.18
N LYS A 15 -0.05 10.11 -11.10
CA LYS A 15 -0.50 8.74 -10.87
C LYS A 15 -0.02 7.78 -11.96
N ASN A 16 -0.04 8.20 -13.21
CA ASN A 16 0.43 7.39 -14.34
C ASN A 16 1.95 7.14 -14.25
N GLU A 17 2.73 8.17 -13.87
CA GLU A 17 4.17 8.00 -13.65
C GLU A 17 4.46 7.03 -12.50
N ILE A 18 3.70 7.11 -11.39
CA ILE A 18 3.82 6.18 -10.26
C ILE A 18 3.54 4.75 -10.73
N GLN A 19 2.46 4.54 -11.47
CA GLN A 19 2.10 3.23 -11.99
C GLN A 19 3.17 2.70 -12.95
N GLU A 20 3.64 3.50 -13.89
CA GLU A 20 4.69 3.13 -14.85
C GLU A 20 6.00 2.73 -14.13
N ILE A 21 6.40 3.47 -13.09
CA ILE A 21 7.58 3.14 -12.27
C ILE A 21 7.37 1.81 -11.55
N LEU A 22 6.23 1.60 -10.90
CA LEU A 22 5.94 0.36 -10.19
C LEU A 22 5.88 -0.85 -11.12
N GLU A 23 5.36 -0.70 -12.33
CA GLU A 23 5.24 -1.79 -13.31
C GLU A 23 6.57 -2.17 -13.95
N ASN A 24 7.44 -1.21 -14.24
CA ASN A 24 8.59 -1.40 -15.11
C ASN A 24 9.95 -1.16 -14.45
N GLY A 25 10.00 -0.56 -13.26
CA GLY A 25 11.26 -0.15 -12.62
C GLY A 25 12.03 -1.31 -12.00
N ASP A 26 13.32 -1.11 -11.83
CA ASP A 26 14.20 -2.04 -11.09
C ASP A 26 13.92 -1.93 -9.58
N ILE A 27 13.79 -3.07 -8.91
CA ILE A 27 13.45 -3.15 -7.48
C ILE A 27 14.71 -3.45 -6.68
N ALA A 28 15.08 -2.55 -5.79
CA ALA A 28 16.14 -2.73 -4.81
C ALA A 28 15.57 -2.86 -3.40
N LEU A 29 15.91 -3.94 -2.68
CA LEU A 29 15.51 -4.13 -1.27
C LEU A 29 16.26 -3.13 -0.40
N GLU A 30 15.55 -2.39 0.46
CA GLU A 30 16.13 -1.45 1.42
C GLU A 30 16.00 -1.92 2.87
N GLY A 31 14.97 -2.69 3.18
CA GLY A 31 14.77 -3.24 4.52
C GLY A 31 13.53 -4.11 4.60
N GLN A 32 13.45 -4.86 5.68
CA GLN A 32 12.28 -5.65 6.03
C GLN A 32 11.55 -4.92 7.16
N PHE A 33 10.24 -4.82 7.07
CA PHE A 33 9.43 -4.39 8.22
C PHE A 33 9.51 -5.44 9.32
N LEU A 34 9.40 -5.02 10.57
CA LEU A 34 9.45 -5.92 11.72
C LEU A 34 8.48 -7.10 11.54
N PRO A 35 8.80 -8.29 12.10
CA PRO A 35 8.04 -9.50 11.88
C PRO A 35 6.56 -9.29 12.22
N GLY A 36 5.73 -9.29 11.19
CA GLY A 36 4.28 -9.36 11.26
C GLY A 36 3.81 -10.74 10.84
N SER A 37 2.55 -10.83 10.43
CA SER A 37 1.97 -12.07 9.90
C SER A 37 2.58 -12.49 8.56
N ASN A 38 2.97 -11.55 7.71
CA ASN A 38 3.53 -11.79 6.36
C ASN A 38 4.85 -11.04 6.16
N TYR A 39 5.72 -11.57 5.30
CA TYR A 39 6.95 -10.85 4.91
C TYR A 39 6.62 -9.62 4.09
N THR A 40 7.07 -8.47 4.58
CA THR A 40 6.85 -7.18 3.95
C THR A 40 8.17 -6.41 3.90
N PHE A 41 8.51 -5.87 2.74
CA PHE A 41 9.78 -5.19 2.51
C PHE A 41 9.58 -3.75 2.06
N LEU A 42 10.40 -2.85 2.60
CA LEU A 42 10.61 -1.54 2.00
C LEU A 42 11.57 -1.71 0.83
N VAL A 43 11.20 -1.18 -0.30
CA VAL A 43 11.99 -1.24 -1.53
C VAL A 43 12.08 0.13 -2.18
N ARG A 44 13.11 0.33 -2.99
CA ARG A 44 13.24 1.42 -3.94
C ARG A 44 12.98 0.89 -5.33
N VAL A 45 12.15 1.60 -6.09
CA VAL A 45 11.87 1.27 -7.48
C VAL A 45 12.42 2.41 -8.36
N SER A 46 13.30 2.07 -9.28
CA SER A 46 13.97 3.04 -10.16
C SER A 46 13.58 2.81 -11.62
N TYR A 47 13.12 3.86 -12.29
CA TYR A 47 12.74 3.80 -13.71
C TYR A 47 13.00 5.13 -14.41
N ARG A 48 13.75 5.10 -15.51
CA ARG A 48 14.06 6.29 -16.34
C ARG A 48 14.54 7.49 -15.53
N GLY A 49 15.46 7.27 -14.61
CA GLY A 49 16.03 8.32 -13.75
C GLY A 49 15.11 8.86 -12.66
N LYS A 50 13.93 8.25 -12.46
CA LYS A 50 13.01 8.53 -11.34
C LYS A 50 13.07 7.40 -10.33
N GLU A 51 12.90 7.75 -9.06
CA GLU A 51 12.88 6.78 -7.97
C GLU A 51 11.60 6.95 -7.13
N LEU A 52 11.06 5.84 -6.67
CA LEU A 52 9.87 5.77 -5.84
C LEU A 52 10.07 4.74 -4.72
N PRO A 53 9.86 5.10 -3.44
CA PRO A 53 9.79 4.11 -2.38
C PRO A 53 8.48 3.33 -2.49
N ALA A 54 8.56 2.02 -2.28
CA ALA A 54 7.41 1.12 -2.35
C ALA A 54 7.45 0.05 -1.26
N VAL A 55 6.31 -0.58 -1.04
CA VAL A 55 6.15 -1.73 -0.15
C VAL A 55 5.97 -2.96 -1.02
N TYR A 56 6.84 -3.95 -0.84
CA TYR A 56 6.81 -5.20 -1.57
C TYR A 56 6.37 -6.34 -0.65
N LYS A 57 5.33 -7.04 -1.06
CA LYS A 57 4.72 -8.18 -0.36
C LYS A 57 4.81 -9.41 -1.26
N PRO A 58 5.90 -10.21 -1.18
CA PRO A 58 6.06 -11.41 -2.00
C PRO A 58 5.04 -12.48 -1.64
N THR A 59 4.46 -13.13 -2.63
CA THR A 59 3.50 -14.23 -2.45
C THR A 59 4.11 -15.40 -1.66
N GLY A 60 5.40 -15.69 -1.86
CA GLY A 60 6.12 -16.71 -1.09
C GLY A 60 6.29 -16.41 0.39
N GLY A 61 6.01 -15.17 0.81
CA GLY A 61 6.02 -14.74 2.22
C GLY A 61 4.66 -14.70 2.89
N GLU A 62 3.60 -15.11 2.19
CA GLU A 62 2.25 -15.19 2.75
C GLU A 62 2.15 -16.36 3.72
N ARG A 63 1.62 -16.11 4.93
CA ARG A 63 1.26 -17.17 5.85
C ARG A 63 -0.05 -17.81 5.40
N PRO A 64 -0.13 -19.15 5.32
CA PRO A 64 -1.38 -19.83 4.99
C PRO A 64 -2.49 -19.47 6.00
N LEU A 65 -3.65 -19.17 5.46
CA LEU A 65 -4.88 -18.95 6.21
C LEU A 65 -5.87 -20.04 5.79
N TRP A 66 -6.64 -20.54 6.75
CA TRP A 66 -7.54 -21.67 6.50
C TRP A 66 -8.74 -21.30 5.61
N ASP A 67 -9.11 -20.01 5.62
CA ASP A 67 -10.27 -19.41 4.95
C ASP A 67 -9.91 -18.60 3.69
N PHE A 68 -8.63 -18.58 3.31
CA PHE A 68 -8.17 -17.92 2.08
C PHE A 68 -7.39 -18.88 1.19
N PRO A 69 -7.61 -18.87 -0.14
CA PRO A 69 -6.79 -19.64 -1.05
C PRO A 69 -5.31 -19.30 -0.92
N PRO A 70 -4.41 -20.29 -0.90
CA PRO A 70 -2.97 -20.04 -0.85
C PRO A 70 -2.51 -19.10 -1.98
N ALA A 71 -1.51 -18.28 -1.73
CA ALA A 71 -0.92 -17.35 -2.70
C ALA A 71 -1.91 -16.35 -3.31
N SER A 72 -2.95 -15.95 -2.55
CA SER A 72 -3.99 -15.05 -3.04
C SER A 72 -3.92 -13.64 -2.47
N LEU A 73 -3.20 -13.41 -1.36
CA LEU A 73 -3.23 -12.13 -0.64
C LEU A 73 -2.66 -10.98 -1.48
N ALA A 74 -1.56 -11.21 -2.18
CA ALA A 74 -0.97 -10.21 -3.07
C ALA A 74 -1.94 -9.79 -4.20
N ARG A 75 -2.72 -10.73 -4.75
CA ARG A 75 -3.73 -10.44 -5.78
C ARG A 75 -4.90 -9.63 -5.21
N ARG A 76 -5.28 -9.87 -3.95
CA ARG A 76 -6.35 -9.12 -3.25
C ARG A 76 -5.94 -7.67 -2.99
N GLU A 77 -4.68 -7.41 -2.64
CA GLU A 77 -4.12 -6.05 -2.55
C GLU A 77 -4.30 -5.28 -3.88
N VAL A 78 -3.96 -5.92 -5.00
CA VAL A 78 -4.11 -5.32 -6.34
C VAL A 78 -5.58 -5.13 -6.70
N ALA A 79 -6.43 -6.10 -6.39
CA ALA A 79 -7.87 -6.02 -6.64
C ALA A 79 -8.51 -4.87 -5.85
N ALA A 80 -8.13 -4.68 -4.60
CA ALA A 80 -8.60 -3.56 -3.78
C ALA A 80 -8.18 -2.20 -4.35
N TYR A 81 -6.94 -2.07 -4.83
CA TYR A 81 -6.51 -0.86 -5.54
C TYR A 81 -7.39 -0.59 -6.77
N ARG A 82 -7.56 -1.59 -7.63
CA ARG A 82 -8.37 -1.47 -8.85
C ARG A 82 -9.82 -1.13 -8.55
N LEU A 83 -10.41 -1.77 -7.54
CA LEU A 83 -11.77 -1.48 -7.10
C LEU A 83 -11.91 -0.03 -6.58
N SER A 84 -10.95 0.41 -5.75
CA SER A 84 -10.92 1.79 -5.24
C SER A 84 -10.86 2.83 -6.36
N GLU A 85 -10.11 2.54 -7.42
CA GLU A 85 -10.02 3.40 -8.59
C GLU A 85 -11.30 3.38 -9.44
N LEU A 86 -11.83 2.19 -9.72
CA LEU A 86 -13.05 1.99 -10.52
C LEU A 86 -14.25 2.71 -9.90
N LEU A 87 -14.36 2.67 -8.58
CA LEU A 87 -15.46 3.30 -7.83
C LEU A 87 -15.21 4.78 -7.51
N GLY A 88 -14.06 5.34 -7.90
CA GLY A 88 -13.71 6.75 -7.64
C GLY A 88 -13.37 7.08 -6.17
N PHE A 89 -13.14 6.09 -5.32
CA PHE A 89 -12.72 6.34 -3.93
C PHE A 89 -11.29 6.85 -3.84
N HIS A 90 -10.38 6.32 -4.66
CA HIS A 90 -8.95 6.67 -4.66
C HIS A 90 -8.30 6.57 -3.28
N LEU A 91 -8.74 5.62 -2.46
CA LEU A 91 -8.27 5.42 -1.09
C LEU A 91 -7.04 4.53 -1.00
N VAL A 92 -6.90 3.56 -1.93
CA VAL A 92 -5.79 2.60 -1.89
C VAL A 92 -4.61 3.16 -2.68
N PRO A 93 -3.38 3.14 -2.14
CA PRO A 93 -2.20 3.54 -2.90
C PRO A 93 -2.03 2.70 -4.16
N CYS A 94 -1.39 3.26 -5.19
CA CYS A 94 -1.12 2.55 -6.43
C CYS A 94 -0.43 1.22 -6.14
N THR A 95 -1.01 0.12 -6.62
CA THR A 95 -0.58 -1.25 -6.32
C THR A 95 -0.60 -2.09 -7.59
N VAL A 96 0.51 -2.76 -7.88
CA VAL A 96 0.68 -3.63 -9.05
C VAL A 96 1.09 -5.04 -8.62
N LEU A 97 0.76 -6.04 -9.43
CA LEU A 97 1.25 -7.41 -9.26
C LEU A 97 2.39 -7.64 -10.26
N ARG A 98 3.56 -8.00 -9.76
CA ARG A 98 4.71 -8.30 -10.62
C ARG A 98 5.74 -9.20 -9.95
N ALA A 99 6.68 -9.71 -10.74
CA ALA A 99 7.89 -10.34 -10.20
C ALA A 99 8.80 -9.32 -9.54
N GLY A 100 9.37 -9.70 -8.40
CA GLY A 100 10.36 -8.94 -7.66
C GLY A 100 11.52 -9.83 -7.19
N PRO A 101 12.45 -9.31 -6.38
CA PRO A 101 13.65 -10.04 -5.93
C PRO A 101 13.34 -11.35 -5.18
N LEU A 102 12.18 -11.47 -4.57
CA LEU A 102 11.74 -12.65 -3.81
C LEU A 102 10.53 -13.35 -4.48
N GLY A 103 10.41 -13.25 -5.79
CA GLY A 103 9.35 -13.87 -6.57
C GLY A 103 8.18 -12.93 -6.90
N PRO A 104 7.03 -13.47 -7.39
CA PRO A 104 5.86 -12.65 -7.64
C PRO A 104 5.28 -12.08 -6.35
N GLY A 105 4.70 -10.89 -6.42
CA GLY A 105 4.09 -10.24 -5.25
C GLY A 105 3.39 -8.93 -5.58
N ALA A 106 2.73 -8.37 -4.59
CA ALA A 106 2.18 -7.02 -4.66
C ALA A 106 3.27 -5.99 -4.40
N LEU A 107 3.32 -4.98 -5.25
CA LEU A 107 4.19 -3.82 -5.10
C LEU A 107 3.32 -2.58 -5.00
N GLN A 108 3.32 -1.94 -3.83
CA GLN A 108 2.46 -0.80 -3.50
C GLN A 108 3.28 0.45 -3.26
N GLN A 109 2.83 1.59 -3.77
CA GLN A 109 3.41 2.89 -3.46
C GLN A 109 3.50 3.10 -1.95
N PHE A 110 4.69 3.46 -1.44
CA PHE A 110 4.86 3.82 -0.04
C PHE A 110 4.31 5.22 0.23
N ILE A 111 3.42 5.34 1.22
CA ILE A 111 2.83 6.61 1.64
C ILE A 111 3.63 7.19 2.81
N ARG A 112 4.22 8.35 2.62
CA ARG A 112 4.94 9.07 3.68
C ARG A 112 3.94 9.67 4.66
N HIS A 113 3.89 9.13 5.85
CA HIS A 113 2.99 9.55 6.93
C HIS A 113 3.77 9.77 8.24
N ASN A 114 3.09 10.31 9.24
CA ASN A 114 3.61 10.36 10.61
C ASN A 114 3.12 9.10 11.36
N PRO A 115 3.99 8.16 11.78
CA PRO A 115 3.57 6.96 12.50
C PRO A 115 2.86 7.22 13.83
N ALA A 116 3.10 8.37 14.47
CA ALA A 116 2.41 8.78 15.69
C ALA A 116 1.00 9.36 15.42
N TYR A 117 0.67 9.63 14.15
CA TYR A 117 -0.62 10.16 13.74
C TYR A 117 -1.43 9.05 13.04
N HIS A 118 -2.26 8.37 13.77
CA HIS A 118 -3.05 7.20 13.37
C HIS A 118 -4.49 7.33 13.91
N TYR A 119 -5.36 6.39 13.61
CA TYR A 119 -6.78 6.43 13.95
C TYR A 119 -7.07 6.90 15.39
N PHE A 120 -6.33 6.40 16.38
CA PHE A 120 -6.56 6.73 17.80
C PHE A 120 -6.12 8.16 18.16
N THR A 121 -5.23 8.75 17.38
CA THR A 121 -4.74 10.13 17.56
C THR A 121 -5.28 11.12 16.53
N PHE A 122 -6.10 10.67 15.56
CA PHE A 122 -6.73 11.53 14.56
C PHE A 122 -7.61 12.60 15.21
N THR A 123 -7.58 13.79 14.62
CA THR A 123 -8.53 14.85 14.96
C THR A 123 -9.98 14.43 14.68
N PRO A 124 -10.98 15.07 15.29
CA PRO A 124 -12.38 14.83 14.96
C PRO A 124 -12.68 15.02 13.46
N GLN A 125 -12.05 15.99 12.82
CA GLN A 125 -12.19 16.27 11.38
C GLN A 125 -11.66 15.11 10.54
N ASP A 126 -10.48 14.58 10.86
CA ASP A 126 -9.90 13.45 10.12
C ASP A 126 -10.69 12.17 10.34
N ARG A 127 -11.28 11.96 11.52
CA ARG A 127 -12.20 10.83 11.77
C ARG A 127 -13.46 10.91 10.89
N GLN A 128 -14.00 12.09 10.65
CA GLN A 128 -15.17 12.25 9.75
C GLN A 128 -14.84 11.85 8.30
N ARG A 129 -13.57 12.01 7.88
CA ARG A 129 -13.10 11.61 6.54
C ARG A 129 -13.02 10.09 6.34
N LEU A 130 -13.21 9.29 7.40
CA LEU A 130 -13.18 7.83 7.31
C LEU A 130 -14.47 7.19 6.76
N ARG A 131 -15.55 7.94 6.58
CA ARG A 131 -16.81 7.42 6.03
C ARG A 131 -16.66 6.67 4.71
N PRO A 132 -15.91 7.18 3.71
CA PRO A 132 -15.64 6.44 2.48
C PRO A 132 -14.85 5.15 2.69
N VAL A 133 -13.96 5.10 3.71
CA VAL A 133 -13.21 3.89 4.03
C VAL A 133 -14.15 2.80 4.54
N VAL A 134 -15.08 3.15 5.44
CA VAL A 134 -16.08 2.20 5.96
C VAL A 134 -16.92 1.62 4.82
N LEU A 135 -17.40 2.48 3.91
CA LEU A 135 -18.15 2.03 2.75
C LEU A 135 -17.32 1.15 1.83
N PHE A 136 -16.06 1.52 1.58
CA PHE A 136 -15.15 0.74 0.76
C PHE A 136 -14.86 -0.63 1.38
N ASP A 137 -14.61 -0.69 2.69
CA ASP A 137 -14.37 -1.95 3.41
C ASP A 137 -15.59 -2.87 3.37
N LEU A 138 -16.81 -2.32 3.45
CA LEU A 138 -18.04 -3.10 3.28
C LEU A 138 -18.16 -3.67 1.85
N ILE A 139 -17.90 -2.87 0.82
CA ILE A 139 -17.96 -3.31 -0.59
C ILE A 139 -16.88 -4.35 -0.88
N ALA A 140 -15.67 -4.14 -0.37
CA ALA A 140 -14.54 -5.04 -0.56
C ALA A 140 -14.57 -6.26 0.36
N ASN A 141 -15.55 -6.38 1.25
CA ASN A 141 -15.62 -7.39 2.31
C ASN A 141 -14.26 -7.54 3.02
N ASN A 142 -13.77 -6.46 3.62
CA ASN A 142 -12.49 -6.42 4.30
C ASN A 142 -12.62 -6.96 5.73
N ALA A 143 -12.01 -8.11 6.00
CA ALA A 143 -12.12 -8.80 7.29
C ALA A 143 -11.16 -8.27 8.39
N ASP A 144 -10.18 -7.40 8.07
CA ASP A 144 -9.08 -7.07 9.01
C ASP A 144 -8.67 -5.58 8.99
N ARG A 145 -9.62 -4.65 8.97
CA ARG A 145 -9.29 -3.23 9.06
C ARG A 145 -8.77 -2.86 10.45
N LYS A 146 -7.52 -2.38 10.52
CA LYS A 146 -6.88 -1.88 11.73
C LYS A 146 -6.71 -0.37 11.70
N GLY A 147 -6.63 0.26 12.87
CA GLY A 147 -6.36 1.69 12.98
C GLY A 147 -5.01 2.13 12.39
N SER A 148 -4.02 1.23 12.41
CA SER A 148 -2.70 1.44 11.78
C SER A 148 -2.71 1.34 10.26
N HIS A 149 -3.79 0.84 9.65
CA HIS A 149 -3.93 0.76 8.19
C HIS A 149 -4.52 2.03 7.58
N LEU A 150 -4.77 3.06 8.38
CA LEU A 150 -5.29 4.36 7.97
C LEU A 150 -4.19 5.40 8.06
N LEU A 151 -3.79 5.93 6.91
CA LEU A 151 -2.66 6.84 6.79
C LEU A 151 -3.13 8.21 6.29
N ILE A 152 -2.64 9.27 6.94
CA ILE A 152 -2.74 10.64 6.40
C ILE A 152 -1.36 11.00 5.82
N GLU A 153 -1.30 11.24 4.53
CA GLU A 153 -0.07 11.62 3.86
C GLU A 153 0.43 12.96 4.38
N LYS A 154 1.71 13.01 4.72
CA LYS A 154 2.33 14.17 5.38
C LYS A 154 2.27 15.47 4.56
N ARG A 155 2.30 15.37 3.24
CA ARG A 155 2.43 16.51 2.34
C ARG A 155 1.09 17.02 1.82
N SER A 156 0.26 16.13 1.31
CA SER A 156 -1.05 16.47 0.72
C SER A 156 -2.21 16.39 1.72
N HIS A 157 -1.98 15.86 2.92
CA HIS A 157 -3.02 15.51 3.88
C HIS A 157 -4.09 14.55 3.32
N ARG A 158 -3.76 13.82 2.25
CA ARG A 158 -4.67 12.84 1.67
C ARG A 158 -4.77 11.61 2.56
N LEU A 159 -5.99 11.11 2.73
CA LEU A 159 -6.26 9.86 3.44
C LEU A 159 -6.01 8.68 2.50
N TYR A 160 -5.31 7.67 3.03
CA TYR A 160 -5.10 6.38 2.38
C TYR A 160 -5.46 5.25 3.33
N ALA A 161 -5.93 4.16 2.75
CA ALA A 161 -6.13 2.88 3.42
C ALA A 161 -5.19 1.85 2.80
N ILE A 162 -4.49 1.07 3.63
CA ILE A 162 -3.54 0.04 3.21
C ILE A 162 -3.92 -1.31 3.79
N ASP A 163 -3.18 -2.36 3.40
CA ASP A 163 -3.32 -3.73 3.90
C ASP A 163 -4.68 -4.35 3.60
N HIS A 164 -4.90 -4.66 2.33
CA HIS A 164 -6.14 -5.21 1.78
C HIS A 164 -6.01 -6.70 1.39
N GLY A 165 -4.99 -7.38 1.91
CA GLY A 165 -4.78 -8.81 1.62
C GLY A 165 -5.96 -9.70 2.06
N LEU A 166 -6.73 -9.27 3.05
CA LEU A 166 -7.89 -9.99 3.57
C LEU A 166 -9.24 -9.42 3.06
N CYS A 167 -9.23 -8.72 1.93
CA CYS A 167 -10.45 -8.32 1.23
C CYS A 167 -11.03 -9.46 0.39
N PHE A 168 -12.27 -9.30 -0.05
CA PHE A 168 -12.99 -10.22 -0.93
C PHE A 168 -13.12 -11.64 -0.35
N HIS A 169 -13.37 -11.71 0.95
CA HIS A 169 -13.71 -12.96 1.63
C HIS A 169 -15.01 -13.54 1.03
N ALA A 170 -15.05 -14.86 0.85
CA ALA A 170 -16.18 -15.49 0.15
C ALA A 170 -17.36 -15.85 1.09
N GLU A 171 -17.15 -15.78 2.42
CA GLU A 171 -18.14 -16.15 3.44
C GLU A 171 -18.59 -14.93 4.26
#